data_40b4c01e599e73f9d4fee16e419ae2ba
#
_entry.id   40b4c01e599e73f9d4fee16e419ae2ba
#
_cell.length_a   1.000
_cell.length_b   1.000
_cell.length_c   1.000
_cell.angle_alpha   90.00
_cell.angle_beta   90.00
_cell.angle_gamma   90.00
#
_symmetry.space_group_name_H-M   'P 1'
#
loop_
_entity.id
_entity.type
_entity.pdbx_description
1 polymer ?
#
loop_
_entity_poly.entity_id
_entity_poly.type
_entity_poly.pdbx_seq_one_letter_code
_entity_poly.pdbx_strand_id
1 'polypeptide(L)'
;MKLSKILTIIVLSATVTSSLPIPMVKAESTTANEMKTENQLLKTDLKETPKEKTPNNNLKNQLVQAGTKTYNDYFPDDNLAKEVAETMNKKADESVTVEELAKVTKLDARSQGIEDSTGIEYLTGLEVLNLEDNQLKSIDVSKNLNLKELTCSNNPLANLDVSKNLALEELTCENNELTQLDVSQNTALEYLYCPRNQLTKLDVSKNSALRYLACDVNQLTNLDVSKNPALTNLGCTKNQLTDLDVSQNPNLGTLVCSDNQLTNLDVSQNQAL
;
A
#
# COMPACT_ATOMS: atom_id res chain seq x y z
N MET A 1 27.26 -29.39 -28.62
CA MET A 1 27.38 -29.98 -27.28
C MET A 1 27.69 -28.81 -26.33
N LYS A 2 26.65 -28.08 -25.88
CA LYS A 2 26.73 -27.04 -24.83
C LYS A 2 25.45 -27.12 -24.01
N LEU A 3 25.31 -28.23 -23.33
CA LEU A 3 24.22 -28.52 -22.39
C LEU A 3 24.84 -28.78 -21.04
N SER A 4 25.32 -27.76 -20.34
CA SER A 4 25.91 -28.00 -19.02
C SER A 4 26.06 -26.76 -18.14
N LYS A 5 25.20 -25.77 -18.26
CA LYS A 5 25.09 -24.71 -17.24
C LYS A 5 23.64 -24.28 -16.98
N ILE A 6 22.71 -25.09 -17.42
CA ILE A 6 21.29 -24.91 -17.05
C ILE A 6 21.10 -25.82 -15.85
N LEU A 7 20.92 -25.27 -14.72
CA LEU A 7 20.49 -25.92 -13.49
C LEU A 7 21.53 -25.99 -12.38
N THR A 8 21.77 -24.92 -11.72
CA THR A 8 21.86 -24.93 -10.25
C THR A 8 21.48 -23.53 -9.80
N ILE A 9 20.26 -23.15 -10.02
CA ILE A 9 19.68 -22.02 -9.29
C ILE A 9 18.99 -22.67 -8.10
N ILE A 10 19.61 -22.49 -6.99
CA ILE A 10 19.33 -23.06 -5.69
C ILE A 10 17.88 -22.82 -5.32
N VAL A 11 17.12 -23.91 -5.26
CA VAL A 11 15.90 -23.96 -4.52
C VAL A 11 16.28 -23.92 -3.04
N LEU A 12 16.35 -22.75 -2.45
CA LEU A 12 16.09 -22.61 -1.03
C LEU A 12 14.58 -22.45 -0.90
N SER A 13 13.90 -23.56 -0.75
CA SER A 13 12.57 -23.60 -0.19
C SER A 13 12.70 -23.28 1.30
N ALA A 14 12.80 -22.00 1.61
CA ALA A 14 12.46 -21.52 2.94
C ALA A 14 10.97 -21.32 2.95
N THR A 15 10.28 -22.12 3.73
CA THR A 15 8.98 -21.74 4.28
C THR A 15 9.19 -20.43 5.00
N VAL A 16 8.89 -19.32 4.33
CA VAL A 16 8.91 -18.00 4.96
C VAL A 16 7.67 -17.92 5.82
N THR A 17 7.85 -18.28 7.07
CA THR A 17 6.99 -17.77 8.13
C THR A 17 7.27 -16.27 8.23
N SER A 18 6.22 -15.50 8.06
CA SER A 18 6.17 -14.06 8.16
C SER A 18 6.94 -13.53 9.37
N SER A 19 8.15 -13.03 9.18
CA SER A 19 8.81 -12.02 10.02
C SER A 19 10.23 -11.79 9.53
N LEU A 20 10.40 -10.88 8.57
CA LEU A 20 11.68 -10.24 8.35
C LEU A 20 11.67 -8.87 9.05
N PRO A 21 12.68 -8.56 9.87
CA PRO A 21 12.78 -7.23 10.45
C PRO A 21 13.17 -6.24 9.36
N ILE A 22 12.32 -5.25 9.13
CA ILE A 22 12.57 -4.11 8.26
C ILE A 22 13.68 -3.27 8.91
N PRO A 23 14.77 -2.90 8.22
CA PRO A 23 15.71 -1.93 8.75
C PRO A 23 15.04 -0.56 8.79
N MET A 24 14.85 -0.03 10.00
CA MET A 24 14.43 1.36 10.22
C MET A 24 15.48 2.31 9.62
N VAL A 25 15.13 2.99 8.54
CA VAL A 25 15.88 4.15 8.06
C VAL A 25 15.44 5.37 8.86
N LYS A 26 16.40 6.00 9.54
CA LYS A 26 16.20 7.27 10.24
C LYS A 26 15.85 8.37 9.25
N ALA A 27 14.66 8.98 9.41
CA ALA A 27 14.34 10.24 8.75
C ALA A 27 15.06 11.40 9.46
N GLU A 28 15.92 12.10 8.74
CA GLU A 28 16.42 13.41 9.16
C GLU A 28 15.43 14.50 8.74
N SER A 29 15.15 15.37 9.70
CA SER A 29 14.23 16.51 9.59
C SER A 29 14.74 17.57 8.62
N THR A 30 13.91 18.03 7.70
CA THR A 30 14.09 19.32 7.06
C THR A 30 12.81 20.16 7.18
N THR A 31 13.04 21.26 7.80
CA THR A 31 12.27 22.43 8.19
C THR A 31 11.02 22.81 7.40
N ALA A 32 9.98 23.08 8.21
CA ALA A 32 8.80 23.86 7.85
C ALA A 32 9.18 25.29 7.43
N ASN A 33 8.83 25.65 6.20
CA ASN A 33 8.44 27.03 5.83
C ASN A 33 7.85 26.97 4.42
N GLU A 34 6.59 27.29 4.33
CA GLU A 34 5.81 27.79 3.20
C GLU A 34 4.39 27.22 3.20
N MET A 35 3.56 27.72 4.11
CA MET A 35 2.10 27.81 3.93
C MET A 35 1.55 28.91 4.85
N LYS A 36 1.85 30.15 4.48
CA LYS A 36 1.13 31.33 4.95
C LYS A 36 0.73 32.13 3.72
N THR A 37 -0.43 31.87 3.19
CA THR A 37 -1.25 32.83 2.42
C THR A 37 -2.52 32.10 1.97
N GLU A 38 -3.57 32.19 2.77
CA GLU A 38 -4.98 32.20 2.37
C GLU A 38 -5.88 32.14 3.61
N ASN A 39 -5.76 33.16 4.46
CA ASN A 39 -6.76 33.39 5.51
C ASN A 39 -6.80 34.87 5.86
N GLN A 40 -6.98 35.71 4.84
CA GLN A 40 -7.29 37.13 5.02
C GLN A 40 -8.35 37.54 4.01
N LEU A 41 -9.59 37.09 4.18
CA LEU A 41 -10.77 37.79 3.67
C LEU A 41 -12.01 37.27 4.41
N LEU A 42 -12.27 37.84 5.57
CA LEU A 42 -13.60 37.90 6.22
C LEU A 42 -13.43 38.60 7.59
N LYS A 43 -13.08 39.85 7.53
CA LYS A 43 -13.25 40.82 8.65
C LYS A 43 -13.76 42.10 8.07
N THR A 44 -15.05 42.23 7.93
CA THR A 44 -15.73 43.50 8.00
C THR A 44 -17.17 43.28 8.48
N ASP A 45 -17.56 44.09 9.45
CA ASP A 45 -18.91 44.44 9.89
C ASP A 45 -19.64 43.50 10.86
N LEU A 46 -19.36 43.69 12.15
CA LEU A 46 -20.42 43.62 13.16
C LEU A 46 -20.29 44.78 14.14
N LYS A 47 -21.23 45.70 14.04
CA LYS A 47 -21.49 46.77 15.01
C LYS A 47 -21.93 46.20 16.36
N GLU A 48 -21.44 46.82 17.43
CA GLU A 48 -21.83 46.56 18.81
C GLU A 48 -23.30 46.88 19.09
N THR A 49 -23.97 45.99 19.83
CA THR A 49 -25.03 46.26 20.82
C THR A 49 -25.41 44.97 21.56
N PRO A 50 -26.14 44.97 22.70
CA PRO A 50 -25.62 45.18 24.06
C PRO A 50 -25.60 43.88 24.91
N LYS A 51 -24.99 43.95 26.09
CA LYS A 51 -24.88 42.92 27.13
C LYS A 51 -26.09 42.05 27.31
N GLU A 52 -25.95 40.76 26.99
CA GLU A 52 -26.88 39.71 27.41
C GLU A 52 -26.17 38.52 28.00
N LYS A 53 -26.57 38.21 29.22
CA LYS A 53 -26.45 37.01 30.04
C LYS A 53 -25.57 35.88 29.54
N THR A 54 -24.67 35.40 30.41
CA THR A 54 -23.86 34.20 30.29
C THR A 54 -24.57 33.05 29.57
N PRO A 55 -24.01 32.55 28.48
CA PRO A 55 -24.58 31.37 27.80
C PRO A 55 -24.47 30.16 28.72
N ASN A 56 -25.60 29.50 28.88
CA ASN A 56 -25.74 28.26 29.61
C ASN A 56 -24.77 27.21 29.01
N ASN A 57 -23.75 26.82 29.76
CA ASN A 57 -22.75 25.83 29.35
C ASN A 57 -23.39 24.49 28.91
N ASN A 58 -24.59 24.19 29.37
CA ASN A 58 -25.36 23.00 28.96
C ASN A 58 -25.83 23.05 27.49
N LEU A 59 -26.17 24.23 26.96
CA LEU A 59 -26.58 24.39 25.55
C LEU A 59 -25.36 24.28 24.61
N LYS A 60 -24.19 24.78 25.03
CA LYS A 60 -22.95 24.59 24.28
C LYS A 60 -22.55 23.12 24.25
N ASN A 61 -22.64 22.41 25.36
CA ASN A 61 -22.35 20.97 25.44
C ASN A 61 -23.36 20.13 24.63
N GLN A 62 -24.65 20.52 24.60
CA GLN A 62 -25.67 19.84 23.80
C GLN A 62 -25.51 20.12 22.29
N LEU A 63 -25.06 21.30 21.88
CA LEU A 63 -24.77 21.63 20.47
C LEU A 63 -23.46 20.96 19.99
N VAL A 64 -22.48 20.75 20.87
CA VAL A 64 -21.27 20.00 20.58
C VAL A 64 -21.55 18.50 20.49
N GLN A 65 -22.48 17.97 21.29
CA GLN A 65 -22.88 16.55 21.22
C GLN A 65 -23.80 16.23 20.03
N ALA A 66 -24.51 17.19 19.44
CA ALA A 66 -25.43 16.97 18.33
C ALA A 66 -24.73 16.73 16.98
N GLY A 67 -23.39 16.66 16.92
CA GLY A 67 -22.63 16.47 15.70
C GLY A 67 -21.37 15.62 15.83
N THR A 68 -21.10 15.05 17.01
CA THR A 68 -19.95 14.12 17.17
C THR A 68 -20.37 12.71 16.77
N LYS A 69 -19.70 12.18 15.75
CA LYS A 69 -19.81 10.79 15.33
C LYS A 69 -18.86 9.92 16.15
N THR A 70 -19.23 8.66 16.35
CA THR A 70 -18.34 7.63 16.91
C THR A 70 -17.52 6.98 15.81
N TYR A 71 -16.54 6.13 16.17
CA TYR A 71 -15.83 5.33 15.16
C TYR A 71 -16.79 4.43 14.39
N ASN A 72 -17.79 3.81 15.06
CA ASN A 72 -18.81 2.99 14.40
C ASN A 72 -19.67 3.77 13.38
N ASP A 73 -19.80 5.10 13.55
CA ASP A 73 -20.51 5.94 12.58
C ASP A 73 -19.66 6.25 11.32
N TYR A 74 -18.34 6.17 11.42
CA TYR A 74 -17.41 6.38 10.31
C TYR A 74 -17.03 5.08 9.62
N PHE A 75 -16.92 3.99 10.38
CA PHE A 75 -16.49 2.67 9.91
C PHE A 75 -17.63 1.68 10.16
N PRO A 76 -18.42 1.33 9.11
CA PRO A 76 -19.55 0.41 9.24
C PRO A 76 -19.15 -1.01 9.65
N ASP A 77 -17.91 -1.43 9.37
CA ASP A 77 -17.36 -2.69 9.82
C ASP A 77 -16.89 -2.55 11.28
N ASP A 78 -17.51 -3.29 12.21
CA ASP A 78 -17.24 -3.20 13.64
C ASP A 78 -15.77 -3.55 13.98
N ASN A 79 -15.16 -4.47 13.23
CA ASN A 79 -13.77 -4.86 13.41
C ASN A 79 -12.84 -3.73 12.98
N LEU A 80 -13.11 -3.09 11.84
CA LEU A 80 -12.34 -1.94 11.38
C LEU A 80 -12.49 -0.75 12.32
N ALA A 81 -13.73 -0.44 12.77
CA ALA A 81 -14.00 0.61 13.75
C ALA A 81 -13.19 0.41 15.03
N LYS A 82 -13.15 -0.82 15.53
CA LYS A 82 -12.39 -1.21 16.71
C LYS A 82 -10.89 -1.01 16.52
N GLU A 83 -10.31 -1.51 15.43
CA GLU A 83 -8.87 -1.38 15.17
C GLU A 83 -8.43 0.08 15.02
N VAL A 84 -9.24 0.92 14.35
CA VAL A 84 -8.96 2.35 14.24
C VAL A 84 -9.04 3.03 15.60
N ALA A 85 -10.06 2.73 16.41
CA ALA A 85 -10.19 3.28 17.75
C ALA A 85 -9.03 2.86 18.66
N GLU A 86 -8.63 1.57 18.64
CA GLU A 86 -7.51 1.04 19.42
C GLU A 86 -6.18 1.69 19.01
N THR A 87 -5.97 1.95 17.72
CA THR A 87 -4.80 2.71 17.22
C THR A 87 -4.70 4.10 17.86
N MET A 88 -5.83 4.69 18.22
CA MET A 88 -5.92 6.00 18.89
C MET A 88 -6.08 5.89 20.41
N ASN A 89 -5.94 4.70 21.00
CA ASN A 89 -6.17 4.40 22.41
C ASN A 89 -7.58 4.77 22.89
N LYS A 90 -8.59 4.46 22.07
CA LYS A 90 -10.01 4.74 22.25
C LYS A 90 -10.83 3.47 22.11
N LYS A 91 -12.15 3.58 22.38
CA LYS A 91 -13.14 2.56 22.07
C LYS A 91 -13.97 2.98 20.87
N ALA A 92 -14.52 2.01 20.15
CA ALA A 92 -15.30 2.26 18.94
C ALA A 92 -16.60 3.05 19.19
N ASP A 93 -17.15 3.04 20.40
CA ASP A 93 -18.33 3.82 20.81
C ASP A 93 -17.99 5.24 21.32
N GLU A 94 -16.70 5.59 21.42
CA GLU A 94 -16.28 6.95 21.75
C GLU A 94 -16.40 7.87 20.55
N SER A 95 -16.57 9.18 20.82
CA SER A 95 -16.66 10.20 19.76
C SER A 95 -15.28 10.51 19.19
N VAL A 96 -15.25 10.73 17.87
CA VAL A 96 -14.06 11.13 17.12
C VAL A 96 -14.43 12.17 16.07
N THR A 97 -13.50 13.04 15.71
CA THR A 97 -13.64 14.01 14.61
C THR A 97 -12.83 13.57 13.39
N VAL A 98 -13.20 14.08 12.21
CA VAL A 98 -12.44 13.83 10.97
C VAL A 98 -11.00 14.36 11.08
N GLU A 99 -10.80 15.49 11.79
CA GLU A 99 -9.48 16.06 12.03
C GLU A 99 -8.61 15.19 12.94
N GLU A 100 -9.21 14.39 13.82
CA GLU A 100 -8.50 13.41 14.63
C GLU A 100 -8.18 12.18 13.81
N LEU A 101 -9.13 11.65 13.03
CA LEU A 101 -8.92 10.53 12.12
C LEU A 101 -7.81 10.83 11.09
N ALA A 102 -7.77 12.05 10.56
CA ALA A 102 -6.74 12.50 9.62
C ALA A 102 -5.31 12.50 10.20
N LYS A 103 -5.13 12.36 11.51
CA LYS A 103 -3.80 12.28 12.17
C LYS A 103 -3.29 10.84 12.27
N VAL A 104 -4.09 9.85 11.95
CA VAL A 104 -3.65 8.45 11.92
C VAL A 104 -2.71 8.26 10.74
N THR A 105 -1.46 7.95 11.02
CA THR A 105 -0.43 7.74 9.99
C THR A 105 -0.15 6.27 9.74
N LYS A 106 -0.54 5.39 10.66
CA LYS A 106 -0.35 3.95 10.53
C LYS A 106 -1.57 3.22 11.08
N LEU A 107 -2.06 2.25 10.31
CA LEU A 107 -3.09 1.31 10.72
C LEU A 107 -2.62 -0.12 10.41
N ASP A 108 -2.57 -0.94 11.44
CA ASP A 108 -2.35 -2.39 11.32
C ASP A 108 -3.64 -3.10 11.75
N ALA A 109 -4.43 -3.51 10.77
CA ALA A 109 -5.73 -4.17 10.95
C ALA A 109 -5.73 -5.58 10.31
N ARG A 110 -4.58 -6.27 10.37
CA ARG A 110 -4.43 -7.62 9.85
C ARG A 110 -5.21 -8.65 10.65
N SER A 111 -5.74 -9.67 9.97
CA SER A 111 -6.38 -10.86 10.56
C SER A 111 -7.56 -10.52 11.50
N GLN A 112 -8.31 -9.47 11.19
CA GLN A 112 -9.44 -9.03 12.00
C GLN A 112 -10.79 -9.50 11.45
N GLY A 113 -10.82 -10.14 10.28
CA GLY A 113 -12.04 -10.60 9.63
C GLY A 113 -12.86 -9.45 9.05
N ILE A 114 -12.22 -8.35 8.67
CA ILE A 114 -12.83 -7.17 8.07
C ILE A 114 -13.39 -7.51 6.70
N GLU A 115 -14.67 -7.15 6.47
CA GLU A 115 -15.37 -7.37 5.20
C GLU A 115 -15.59 -6.08 4.40
N ASP A 116 -15.64 -4.92 5.08
CA ASP A 116 -15.88 -3.60 4.49
C ASP A 116 -14.82 -2.59 4.95
N SER A 117 -14.11 -2.01 3.99
CA SER A 117 -13.09 -0.99 4.23
C SER A 117 -13.61 0.44 4.24
N THR A 118 -14.95 0.65 4.17
CA THR A 118 -15.57 1.97 4.23
C THR A 118 -15.14 2.71 5.50
N GLY A 119 -14.77 3.98 5.34
CA GLY A 119 -14.24 4.82 6.42
C GLY A 119 -12.73 5.06 6.32
N ILE A 120 -11.97 4.19 5.62
CA ILE A 120 -10.52 4.40 5.41
C ILE A 120 -10.26 5.75 4.73
N GLU A 121 -11.18 6.26 3.92
CA GLU A 121 -11.08 7.56 3.25
C GLU A 121 -10.96 8.75 4.23
N TYR A 122 -11.37 8.60 5.49
CA TYR A 122 -11.20 9.62 6.53
C TYR A 122 -9.80 9.62 7.13
N LEU A 123 -9.03 8.55 6.96
CA LEU A 123 -7.65 8.42 7.45
C LEU A 123 -6.67 9.05 6.46
N THR A 124 -6.85 10.33 6.15
CA THR A 124 -6.08 11.02 5.09
C THR A 124 -4.60 11.20 5.39
N GLY A 125 -4.20 11.01 6.64
CA GLY A 125 -2.80 11.04 7.07
C GLY A 125 -2.06 9.72 6.93
N LEU A 126 -2.73 8.63 6.49
CA LEU A 126 -2.12 7.31 6.41
C LEU A 126 -0.89 7.29 5.50
N GLU A 127 0.21 6.79 6.06
CA GLU A 127 1.44 6.45 5.37
C GLU A 127 1.62 4.94 5.27
N VAL A 128 1.14 4.18 6.26
CA VAL A 128 1.24 2.72 6.31
C VAL A 128 -0.13 2.12 6.60
N LEU A 129 -0.58 1.23 5.73
CA LEU A 129 -1.85 0.51 5.87
C LEU A 129 -1.63 -1.00 5.69
N ASN A 130 -1.96 -1.76 6.72
CA ASN A 130 -1.94 -3.22 6.66
C ASN A 130 -3.36 -3.78 6.89
N LEU A 131 -3.89 -4.44 5.86
CA LEU A 131 -5.18 -5.11 5.83
C LEU A 131 -5.04 -6.60 5.46
N GLU A 132 -3.85 -7.17 5.68
CA GLU A 132 -3.56 -8.58 5.39
C GLU A 132 -4.52 -9.53 6.14
N ASP A 133 -4.81 -10.69 5.54
CA ASP A 133 -5.65 -11.74 6.13
C ASP A 133 -7.04 -11.26 6.57
N ASN A 134 -7.78 -10.61 5.67
CA ASN A 134 -9.15 -10.18 5.87
C ASN A 134 -10.09 -10.76 4.80
N GLN A 135 -11.33 -10.29 4.72
CA GLN A 135 -12.35 -10.78 3.80
C GLN A 135 -12.81 -9.68 2.82
N LEU A 136 -11.90 -8.74 2.52
CA LEU A 136 -12.17 -7.58 1.67
C LEU A 136 -12.32 -7.98 0.21
N LYS A 137 -13.45 -7.60 -0.42
CA LYS A 137 -13.68 -7.76 -1.86
C LYS A 137 -13.26 -6.53 -2.66
N SER A 138 -13.11 -5.40 -2.00
CA SER A 138 -12.65 -4.13 -2.58
C SER A 138 -12.01 -3.27 -1.50
N ILE A 139 -11.11 -2.37 -1.91
CA ILE A 139 -10.48 -1.36 -1.05
C ILE A 139 -10.48 -0.05 -1.86
N ASP A 140 -10.91 1.05 -1.25
CA ASP A 140 -10.74 2.39 -1.82
C ASP A 140 -9.71 3.19 -1.02
N VAL A 141 -8.51 3.29 -1.54
CA VAL A 141 -7.40 4.08 -0.97
C VAL A 141 -7.20 5.41 -1.69
N SER A 142 -8.16 5.83 -2.53
CA SER A 142 -8.03 7.03 -3.38
C SER A 142 -7.91 8.35 -2.62
N LYS A 143 -8.23 8.37 -1.31
CA LYS A 143 -8.09 9.53 -0.43
C LYS A 143 -6.85 9.49 0.46
N ASN A 144 -6.17 8.35 0.52
CA ASN A 144 -4.98 8.16 1.35
C ASN A 144 -3.72 8.53 0.53
N LEU A 145 -3.61 9.82 0.19
CA LEU A 145 -2.62 10.32 -0.77
C LEU A 145 -1.17 10.26 -0.25
N ASN A 146 -1.00 10.11 1.06
CA ASN A 146 0.31 10.00 1.71
C ASN A 146 0.80 8.56 1.85
N LEU A 147 0.02 7.58 1.33
CA LEU A 147 0.31 6.16 1.51
C LEU A 147 1.62 5.78 0.82
N LYS A 148 2.55 5.23 1.61
CA LYS A 148 3.87 4.73 1.21
C LYS A 148 3.90 3.21 1.20
N GLU A 149 3.23 2.58 2.15
CA GLU A 149 3.19 1.12 2.31
C GLU A 149 1.74 0.65 2.35
N LEU A 150 1.37 -0.26 1.45
CA LEU A 150 0.07 -0.93 1.41
C LEU A 150 0.27 -2.44 1.41
N THR A 151 -0.23 -3.09 2.44
CA THR A 151 -0.32 -4.56 2.53
C THR A 151 -1.80 -4.95 2.55
N CYS A 152 -2.24 -5.70 1.53
CA CYS A 152 -3.60 -6.21 1.39
C CYS A 152 -3.64 -7.67 0.93
N SER A 153 -2.59 -8.42 1.24
CA SER A 153 -2.49 -9.85 0.91
C SER A 153 -3.58 -10.68 1.58
N ASN A 154 -3.86 -11.86 1.01
CA ASN A 154 -4.84 -12.80 1.56
C ASN A 154 -6.23 -12.17 1.75
N ASN A 155 -6.74 -11.55 0.69
CA ASN A 155 -8.10 -11.04 0.58
C ASN A 155 -8.72 -11.50 -0.76
N PRO A 156 -10.04 -11.59 -0.89
CA PRO A 156 -10.68 -11.90 -2.18
C PRO A 156 -10.83 -10.64 -3.07
N LEU A 157 -9.75 -9.86 -3.25
CA LEU A 157 -9.78 -8.64 -4.06
C LEU A 157 -9.75 -8.99 -5.55
N ALA A 158 -10.81 -8.65 -6.28
CA ALA A 158 -10.86 -8.79 -7.74
C ALA A 158 -10.20 -7.61 -8.47
N ASN A 159 -10.11 -6.44 -7.83
CA ASN A 159 -9.52 -5.21 -8.36
C ASN A 159 -8.79 -4.44 -7.24
N LEU A 160 -7.75 -3.71 -7.63
CA LEU A 160 -7.02 -2.82 -6.75
C LEU A 160 -6.58 -1.59 -7.55
N ASP A 161 -7.07 -0.41 -7.18
CA ASP A 161 -6.68 0.87 -7.78
C ASP A 161 -5.79 1.66 -6.82
N VAL A 162 -4.52 1.78 -7.18
CA VAL A 162 -3.50 2.55 -6.46
C VAL A 162 -3.06 3.80 -7.23
N SER A 163 -3.80 4.19 -8.27
CA SER A 163 -3.43 5.29 -9.19
C SER A 163 -3.32 6.66 -8.52
N LYS A 164 -3.91 6.83 -7.33
CA LYS A 164 -3.83 8.08 -6.55
C LYS A 164 -2.72 8.09 -5.50
N ASN A 165 -2.14 6.94 -5.21
CA ASN A 165 -1.13 6.77 -4.16
C ASN A 165 0.27 6.98 -4.75
N LEU A 166 0.56 8.21 -5.17
CA LEU A 166 1.79 8.55 -5.91
C LEU A 166 3.07 8.39 -5.07
N ALA A 167 2.93 8.40 -3.75
CA ALA A 167 4.03 8.22 -2.81
C ALA A 167 4.30 6.75 -2.45
N LEU A 168 3.58 5.79 -3.09
CA LEU A 168 3.67 4.38 -2.75
C LEU A 168 5.06 3.83 -3.10
N GLU A 169 5.75 3.32 -2.08
CA GLU A 169 7.09 2.73 -2.13
C GLU A 169 7.01 1.21 -2.03
N GLU A 170 6.03 0.68 -1.29
CA GLU A 170 5.81 -0.76 -1.11
C GLU A 170 4.35 -1.14 -1.33
N LEU A 171 4.12 -2.13 -2.19
CA LEU A 171 2.82 -2.76 -2.43
C LEU A 171 2.92 -4.27 -2.27
N THR A 172 2.16 -4.81 -1.31
CA THR A 172 2.04 -6.24 -1.07
C THR A 172 0.58 -6.65 -1.22
N CYS A 173 0.28 -7.44 -2.26
CA CYS A 173 -1.07 -7.88 -2.61
C CYS A 173 -1.12 -9.35 -3.04
N GLU A 174 -0.31 -10.20 -2.38
CA GLU A 174 -0.28 -11.65 -2.61
C GLU A 174 -1.65 -12.30 -2.33
N ASN A 175 -1.93 -13.40 -3.00
CA ASN A 175 -3.08 -14.26 -2.77
C ASN A 175 -4.41 -13.48 -2.76
N ASN A 176 -4.68 -12.87 -3.90
CA ASN A 176 -5.93 -12.19 -4.23
C ASN A 176 -6.50 -12.76 -5.55
N GLU A 177 -7.57 -12.15 -6.05
CA GLU A 177 -8.21 -12.54 -7.31
C GLU A 177 -7.93 -11.56 -8.45
N LEU A 178 -6.81 -10.81 -8.37
CA LEU A 178 -6.49 -9.74 -9.32
C LEU A 178 -6.21 -10.31 -10.71
N THR A 179 -6.96 -9.84 -11.70
CA THR A 179 -6.73 -10.16 -13.12
C THR A 179 -5.89 -9.08 -13.82
N GLN A 180 -5.81 -7.89 -13.23
CA GLN A 180 -5.04 -6.73 -13.69
C GLN A 180 -4.46 -6.00 -12.48
N LEU A 181 -3.30 -5.39 -12.65
CA LEU A 181 -2.67 -4.51 -11.68
C LEU A 181 -1.94 -3.41 -12.43
N ASP A 182 -2.40 -2.17 -12.30
CA ASP A 182 -1.76 -0.99 -12.89
C ASP A 182 -0.98 -0.22 -11.82
N VAL A 183 0.33 -0.24 -11.93
CA VAL A 183 1.27 0.48 -11.06
C VAL A 183 1.97 1.63 -11.79
N SER A 184 1.47 2.04 -12.94
CA SER A 184 2.10 3.04 -13.81
C SER A 184 2.24 4.43 -13.18
N GLN A 185 1.38 4.75 -12.21
CA GLN A 185 1.43 6.02 -11.47
C GLN A 185 2.33 5.97 -10.24
N ASN A 186 2.68 4.78 -9.77
CA ASN A 186 3.46 4.58 -8.55
C ASN A 186 4.96 4.56 -8.87
N THR A 187 5.47 5.69 -9.37
CA THR A 187 6.85 5.78 -9.87
C THR A 187 7.92 5.69 -8.78
N ALA A 188 7.53 5.87 -7.51
CA ALA A 188 8.39 5.69 -6.35
C ALA A 188 8.49 4.23 -5.87
N LEU A 189 7.75 3.30 -6.51
CA LEU A 189 7.64 1.91 -6.05
C LEU A 189 9.01 1.21 -6.10
N GLU A 190 9.49 0.78 -4.92
CA GLU A 190 10.72 0.00 -4.74
C GLU A 190 10.44 -1.49 -4.56
N TYR A 191 9.29 -1.84 -3.95
CA TYR A 191 8.91 -3.21 -3.62
C TYR A 191 7.50 -3.52 -4.13
N LEU A 192 7.41 -4.49 -5.05
CA LEU A 192 6.15 -5.03 -5.55
C LEU A 192 6.09 -6.53 -5.29
N TYR A 193 5.17 -6.93 -4.43
CA TYR A 193 4.93 -8.32 -4.08
C TYR A 193 3.48 -8.69 -4.40
N CYS A 194 3.26 -9.37 -5.54
CA CYS A 194 1.93 -9.71 -6.07
C CYS A 194 1.77 -11.17 -6.51
N PRO A 195 2.40 -12.15 -5.82
CA PRO A 195 2.26 -13.55 -6.20
C PRO A 195 0.83 -14.07 -5.96
N ARG A 196 0.52 -15.26 -6.52
CA ARG A 196 -0.78 -15.94 -6.31
C ARG A 196 -1.97 -15.06 -6.66
N ASN A 197 -1.94 -14.49 -7.87
CA ASN A 197 -3.03 -13.76 -8.49
C ASN A 197 -3.39 -14.38 -9.84
N GLN A 198 -4.19 -13.71 -10.65
CA GLN A 198 -4.61 -14.16 -11.97
C GLN A 198 -4.11 -13.21 -13.08
N LEU A 199 -2.96 -12.55 -12.84
CA LEU A 199 -2.42 -11.54 -13.75
C LEU A 199 -1.97 -12.20 -15.06
N THR A 200 -2.48 -11.71 -16.17
CA THR A 200 -2.05 -12.14 -17.52
C THR A 200 -1.00 -11.18 -18.11
N LYS A 201 -0.88 -9.97 -17.56
CA LYS A 201 0.10 -8.94 -17.91
C LYS A 201 0.49 -8.17 -16.65
N LEU A 202 1.73 -7.71 -16.62
CA LEU A 202 2.24 -6.81 -15.60
C LEU A 202 3.23 -5.85 -16.27
N ASP A 203 2.91 -4.57 -16.31
CA ASP A 203 3.77 -3.51 -16.85
C ASP A 203 4.42 -2.74 -15.69
N VAL A 204 5.72 -2.93 -15.54
CA VAL A 204 6.55 -2.24 -14.54
C VAL A 204 7.48 -1.19 -15.17
N SER A 205 7.25 -0.81 -16.43
CA SER A 205 8.13 0.09 -17.19
C SER A 205 8.23 1.51 -16.60
N LYS A 206 7.29 1.91 -15.75
CA LYS A 206 7.29 3.22 -15.07
C LYS A 206 7.94 3.18 -13.67
N ASN A 207 8.24 2.00 -13.15
CA ASN A 207 8.74 1.79 -11.79
C ASN A 207 10.26 1.61 -11.80
N SER A 208 10.99 2.64 -12.26
CA SER A 208 12.45 2.57 -12.42
C SER A 208 13.23 2.43 -11.10
N ALA A 209 12.59 2.75 -9.97
CA ALA A 209 13.12 2.58 -8.63
C ALA A 209 12.98 1.14 -8.11
N LEU A 210 12.28 0.24 -8.84
CA LEU A 210 11.93 -1.09 -8.40
C LEU A 210 13.19 -1.94 -8.15
N ARG A 211 13.31 -2.42 -6.91
CA ARG A 211 14.41 -3.24 -6.39
C ARG A 211 14.01 -4.69 -6.17
N TYR A 212 12.77 -4.90 -5.78
CA TYR A 212 12.20 -6.21 -5.52
C TYR A 212 10.90 -6.38 -6.30
N LEU A 213 10.84 -7.42 -7.12
CA LEU A 213 9.65 -7.83 -7.85
C LEU A 213 9.39 -9.32 -7.61
N ALA A 214 8.25 -9.64 -7.00
CA ALA A 214 7.73 -10.99 -6.96
C ALA A 214 6.34 -11.04 -7.62
N CYS A 215 6.23 -11.81 -8.68
CA CYS A 215 4.98 -12.03 -9.43
C CYS A 215 4.74 -13.54 -9.69
N ASP A 216 5.23 -14.37 -8.78
CA ASP A 216 5.12 -15.82 -8.86
C ASP A 216 3.66 -16.28 -8.90
N VAL A 217 3.40 -17.46 -9.49
CA VAL A 217 2.06 -18.07 -9.50
C VAL A 217 1.01 -17.11 -10.07
N ASN A 218 1.24 -16.68 -11.30
CA ASN A 218 0.34 -15.86 -12.10
C ASN A 218 0.17 -16.51 -13.50
N GLN A 219 -0.37 -15.78 -14.47
CA GLN A 219 -0.60 -16.25 -15.83
C GLN A 219 0.16 -15.41 -16.86
N LEU A 220 1.33 -14.86 -16.46
CA LEU A 220 2.12 -13.95 -17.30
C LEU A 220 2.73 -14.71 -18.49
N THR A 221 2.49 -14.22 -19.69
CA THR A 221 3.09 -14.75 -20.92
C THR A 221 4.34 -13.96 -21.35
N ASN A 222 4.50 -12.74 -20.84
CA ASN A 222 5.65 -11.87 -21.02
C ASN A 222 5.90 -11.07 -19.75
N LEU A 223 7.17 -10.75 -19.49
CA LEU A 223 7.59 -9.85 -18.41
C LEU A 223 8.80 -9.07 -18.89
N ASP A 224 8.64 -7.75 -19.09
CA ASP A 224 9.70 -6.84 -19.47
C ASP A 224 10.20 -6.07 -18.25
N VAL A 225 11.43 -6.36 -17.83
CA VAL A 225 12.12 -5.69 -16.71
C VAL A 225 13.26 -4.77 -17.18
N SER A 226 13.34 -4.48 -18.49
CA SER A 226 14.40 -3.65 -19.08
C SER A 226 14.44 -2.21 -18.56
N LYS A 227 13.35 -1.73 -17.97
CA LYS A 227 13.24 -0.38 -17.40
C LYS A 227 13.44 -0.34 -15.88
N ASN A 228 13.86 -1.46 -15.27
CA ASN A 228 14.06 -1.58 -13.83
C ASN A 228 15.54 -1.84 -13.49
N PRO A 229 16.47 -0.91 -13.77
CA PRO A 229 17.91 -1.14 -13.61
C PRO A 229 18.33 -1.30 -12.14
N ALA A 230 17.49 -0.86 -11.19
CA ALA A 230 17.73 -1.02 -9.75
C ALA A 230 17.35 -2.40 -9.22
N LEU A 231 16.78 -3.30 -10.06
CA LEU A 231 16.26 -4.59 -9.63
C LEU A 231 17.36 -5.49 -9.09
N THR A 232 17.18 -5.94 -7.84
CA THR A 232 18.09 -6.85 -7.12
C THR A 232 17.51 -8.25 -6.96
N ASN A 233 16.18 -8.36 -6.90
CA ASN A 233 15.47 -9.60 -6.68
C ASN A 233 14.30 -9.71 -7.66
N LEU A 234 14.23 -10.83 -8.38
CA LEU A 234 13.14 -11.14 -9.30
C LEU A 234 12.61 -12.57 -9.05
N GLY A 235 11.36 -12.66 -8.62
CA GLY A 235 10.58 -13.89 -8.53
C GLY A 235 9.46 -13.89 -9.58
N CYS A 236 9.48 -14.85 -10.50
CA CYS A 236 8.45 -15.01 -11.52
C CYS A 236 8.11 -16.50 -11.77
N THR A 237 8.31 -17.34 -10.76
CA THR A 237 8.04 -18.78 -10.81
C THR A 237 6.57 -19.06 -11.13
N LYS A 238 6.30 -20.20 -11.80
CA LYS A 238 4.93 -20.64 -12.14
C LYS A 238 4.13 -19.59 -12.90
N ASN A 239 4.67 -19.19 -14.04
CA ASN A 239 4.03 -18.36 -15.06
C ASN A 239 4.07 -19.08 -16.41
N GLN A 240 3.80 -18.38 -17.50
CA GLN A 240 3.78 -18.90 -18.87
C GLN A 240 4.83 -18.22 -19.74
N LEU A 241 5.94 -17.75 -19.14
CA LEU A 241 6.98 -17.00 -19.85
C LEU A 241 7.73 -17.91 -20.81
N THR A 242 7.81 -17.50 -22.06
CA THR A 242 8.60 -18.18 -23.11
C THR A 242 9.98 -17.60 -23.29
N ASP A 243 10.17 -16.34 -22.86
CA ASP A 243 11.43 -15.61 -22.86
C ASP A 243 11.52 -14.72 -21.63
N LEU A 244 12.74 -14.43 -21.17
CA LEU A 244 13.02 -13.51 -20.07
C LEU A 244 14.40 -12.88 -20.30
N ASP A 245 14.41 -11.57 -20.61
CA ASP A 245 15.64 -10.79 -20.77
C ASP A 245 15.92 -10.00 -19.49
N VAL A 246 17.02 -10.34 -18.80
CA VAL A 246 17.49 -9.67 -17.59
C VAL A 246 18.81 -8.91 -17.83
N SER A 247 19.20 -8.69 -19.10
CA SER A 247 20.47 -8.05 -19.47
C SER A 247 20.59 -6.60 -18.98
N GLN A 248 19.45 -5.92 -18.74
CA GLN A 248 19.40 -4.54 -18.26
C GLN A 248 19.31 -4.44 -16.72
N ASN A 249 19.45 -5.56 -16.00
CA ASN A 249 19.37 -5.62 -14.53
C ASN A 249 20.72 -6.04 -13.93
N PRO A 250 21.77 -5.22 -14.03
CA PRO A 250 23.13 -5.62 -13.64
C PRO A 250 23.29 -5.90 -12.13
N ASN A 251 22.36 -5.36 -11.30
CA ASN A 251 22.38 -5.54 -9.85
C ASN A 251 21.58 -6.77 -9.39
N LEU A 252 21.02 -7.56 -10.32
CA LEU A 252 20.21 -8.72 -10.01
C LEU A 252 21.04 -9.78 -9.30
N GLY A 253 20.78 -10.01 -8.00
CA GLY A 253 21.46 -10.98 -7.15
C GLY A 253 20.61 -12.20 -6.82
N THR A 254 19.29 -12.12 -7.06
CA THR A 254 18.37 -13.25 -6.89
C THR A 254 17.43 -13.31 -8.07
N LEU A 255 17.39 -14.46 -8.74
CA LEU A 255 16.46 -14.74 -9.83
C LEU A 255 15.82 -16.12 -9.61
N VAL A 256 14.49 -16.14 -9.46
CA VAL A 256 13.71 -17.37 -9.34
C VAL A 256 12.64 -17.38 -10.43
N CYS A 257 12.83 -18.22 -11.45
CA CYS A 257 11.97 -18.26 -12.65
C CYS A 257 11.60 -19.69 -13.06
N SER A 258 11.60 -20.64 -12.13
CA SER A 258 11.23 -22.03 -12.39
C SER A 258 9.75 -22.14 -12.83
N ASP A 259 9.38 -23.30 -13.35
CA ASP A 259 8.00 -23.61 -13.77
C ASP A 259 7.44 -22.55 -14.76
N ASN A 260 8.23 -22.23 -15.79
CA ASN A 260 7.88 -21.42 -16.95
C ASN A 260 8.13 -22.23 -18.24
N GLN A 261 8.01 -21.59 -19.40
CA GLN A 261 8.26 -22.21 -20.71
C GLN A 261 9.57 -21.72 -21.34
N LEU A 262 10.52 -21.26 -20.50
CA LEU A 262 11.81 -20.72 -20.97
C LEU A 262 12.64 -21.84 -21.59
N THR A 263 13.08 -21.64 -22.83
CA THR A 263 14.00 -22.54 -23.52
C THR A 263 15.46 -22.13 -23.41
N ASN A 264 15.70 -20.88 -23.08
CA ASN A 264 17.02 -20.30 -22.83
C ASN A 264 16.92 -19.20 -21.78
N LEU A 265 18.00 -18.93 -21.07
CA LEU A 265 18.13 -17.80 -20.14
C LEU A 265 19.58 -17.36 -20.14
N ASP A 266 19.83 -16.13 -20.58
CA ASP A 266 21.16 -15.53 -20.55
C ASP A 266 21.29 -14.62 -19.32
N VAL A 267 22.17 -14.99 -18.41
CA VAL A 267 22.48 -14.23 -17.17
C VAL A 267 23.92 -13.70 -17.19
N SER A 268 24.54 -13.62 -18.37
CA SER A 268 25.94 -13.19 -18.51
C SER A 268 26.23 -11.77 -18.05
N GLN A 269 25.20 -10.92 -18.02
CA GLN A 269 25.27 -9.52 -17.55
C GLN A 269 24.97 -9.35 -16.05
N ASN A 270 24.51 -10.41 -15.37
CA ASN A 270 24.07 -10.36 -13.97
C ASN A 270 25.17 -10.94 -13.06
N GLN A 271 26.20 -10.18 -12.83
CA GLN A 271 27.40 -10.66 -12.12
C GLN A 271 27.17 -10.91 -10.62
N ALA A 272 26.05 -10.44 -10.07
CA ALA A 272 25.69 -10.64 -8.67
C ALA A 272 24.89 -11.92 -8.41
N LEU A 273 24.47 -12.68 -9.48
CA LEU A 273 23.77 -13.96 -9.39
C LEU A 273 24.66 -15.13 -8.98
#